data_309060c2943c93ff7b1b59135ece4416
#
_entry.id   309060c2943c93ff7b1b59135ece4416
#
_cell.length_a   1.000
_cell.length_b   1.000
_cell.length_c   1.000
_cell.angle_alpha   90.00
_cell.angle_beta   90.00
_cell.angle_gamma   90.00
#
_symmetry.space_group_name_H-M   'P 1'
#
loop_
_entity.id
_entity.type
_entity.pdbx_description
1 polymer ?
#
loop_
_entity_poly.entity_id
_entity_poly.type
_entity_poly.pdbx_seq_one_letter_code
_entity_poly.pdbx_strand_id
1 'polypeptide(L)'
;MSNTNPYLLAADNNPALLPLLRENPALASSQDEHGYSLVHAAASYNHLDLLRALVREFNVNVDLKDEDDETALFVVETEDAAQVLVEELGANVNHKGSEGLTAREKIEAEGDFPAVATYLAKVEAKQAEDPAVTAAAIMPEVIPPPPEGMKVTVGTMDENQDIPEEVDPEFRRRIEELAQRGDFNTPQGQAELRRLVEDAVLGQGIGEDRNVRSKQD
;
A
#
# COMPACT_ATOMS: atom_id res chain seq x y z
N MET A 1 4.28 -27.74 28.78
CA MET A 1 4.10 -27.42 27.37
C MET A 1 5.26 -26.50 27.02
N SER A 2 6.21 -26.96 26.22
CA SER A 2 7.34 -26.16 25.79
C SER A 2 6.76 -25.03 24.93
N ASN A 3 6.89 -23.78 25.41
CA ASN A 3 6.50 -22.60 24.66
C ASN A 3 7.51 -22.47 23.51
N THR A 4 7.24 -23.18 22.42
CA THR A 4 8.13 -23.20 21.25
C THR A 4 7.81 -21.95 20.45
N ASN A 5 8.69 -20.94 20.57
CA ASN A 5 8.54 -19.69 19.86
C ASN A 5 8.72 -19.94 18.35
N PRO A 6 7.69 -19.71 17.51
CA PRO A 6 7.77 -19.98 16.08
C PRO A 6 8.79 -19.08 15.35
N TYR A 7 9.07 -17.88 15.84
CA TYR A 7 10.05 -16.97 15.25
C TYR A 7 11.48 -17.50 15.43
N LEU A 8 11.81 -18.07 16.60
CA LEU A 8 13.10 -18.72 16.82
C LEU A 8 13.25 -19.98 15.95
N LEU A 9 12.17 -20.76 15.80
CA LEU A 9 12.20 -21.90 14.89
C LEU A 9 12.41 -21.49 13.44
N ALA A 10 11.87 -20.33 13.03
CA ALA A 10 12.07 -19.81 11.69
C ALA A 10 13.51 -19.32 11.50
N ALA A 11 14.07 -18.57 12.46
CA ALA A 11 15.44 -18.11 12.44
C ALA A 11 16.46 -19.25 12.38
N ASP A 12 16.20 -20.32 13.14
CA ASP A 12 17.07 -21.52 13.19
C ASP A 12 16.82 -22.51 12.03
N ASN A 13 15.88 -22.22 11.12
CA ASN A 13 15.40 -23.17 10.10
C ASN A 13 15.05 -24.55 10.70
N ASN A 14 14.41 -24.54 11.84
CA ASN A 14 14.14 -25.75 12.59
C ASN A 14 13.05 -26.59 11.89
N PRO A 15 13.31 -27.89 11.61
CA PRO A 15 12.34 -28.75 10.92
C PRO A 15 11.02 -28.95 11.69
N ALA A 16 10.98 -28.65 12.99
CA ALA A 16 9.74 -28.69 13.77
C ALA A 16 8.74 -27.54 13.43
N LEU A 17 9.18 -26.51 12.74
CA LEU A 17 8.32 -25.37 12.42
C LEU A 17 7.18 -25.75 11.47
N LEU A 18 7.47 -26.36 10.34
CA LEU A 18 6.45 -26.71 9.35
C LEU A 18 5.35 -27.64 9.89
N PRO A 19 5.67 -28.71 10.65
CA PRO A 19 4.66 -29.51 11.36
C PRO A 19 3.80 -28.67 12.32
N LEU A 20 4.41 -27.76 13.09
CA LEU A 20 3.71 -26.87 13.99
C LEU A 20 2.73 -25.94 13.24
N LEU A 21 3.16 -25.39 12.09
CA LEU A 21 2.30 -24.54 11.26
C LEU A 21 1.16 -25.32 10.60
N ARG A 22 1.36 -26.59 10.25
CA ARG A 22 0.29 -27.46 9.73
C ARG A 22 -0.78 -27.78 10.78
N GLU A 23 -0.37 -27.89 12.06
CA GLU A 23 -1.31 -28.05 13.18
C GLU A 23 -2.02 -26.73 13.51
N ASN A 24 -1.35 -25.60 13.34
CA ASN A 24 -1.85 -24.27 13.66
C ASN A 24 -1.55 -23.26 12.54
N PRO A 25 -2.29 -23.30 11.41
CA PRO A 25 -1.99 -22.45 10.24
C PRO A 25 -2.02 -20.95 10.52
N ALA A 26 -2.79 -20.49 11.51
CA ALA A 26 -2.85 -19.09 11.91
C ALA A 26 -1.50 -18.53 12.41
N LEU A 27 -0.60 -19.41 12.88
CA LEU A 27 0.74 -19.00 13.32
C LEU A 27 1.62 -18.59 12.13
N ALA A 28 1.35 -19.07 10.92
CA ALA A 28 2.18 -18.79 9.76
C ALA A 28 2.21 -17.29 9.40
N SER A 29 1.08 -16.59 9.58
CA SER A 29 0.94 -15.15 9.37
C SER A 29 0.99 -14.34 10.66
N SER A 30 1.35 -14.94 11.78
CA SER A 30 1.50 -14.22 13.04
C SER A 30 2.70 -13.26 12.99
N GLN A 31 2.60 -12.20 13.77
CA GLN A 31 3.66 -11.21 13.96
C GLN A 31 3.95 -11.08 15.46
N ASP A 32 5.17 -10.73 15.80
CA ASP A 32 5.55 -10.45 17.17
C ASP A 32 5.11 -9.03 17.60
N GLU A 33 5.59 -8.56 18.75
CA GLU A 33 5.25 -7.24 19.30
C GLU A 33 5.77 -6.07 18.46
N HIS A 34 6.72 -6.33 17.54
CA HIS A 34 7.28 -5.35 16.60
C HIS A 34 6.74 -5.51 15.18
N GLY A 35 5.75 -6.36 14.99
CA GLY A 35 5.24 -6.66 13.66
C GLY A 35 6.12 -7.62 12.84
N TYR A 36 7.24 -8.11 13.42
CA TYR A 36 8.16 -9.01 12.73
C TYR A 36 7.53 -10.39 12.52
N SER A 37 7.51 -10.88 11.28
CA SER A 37 6.84 -12.11 10.90
C SER A 37 7.82 -13.26 10.61
N LEU A 38 7.28 -14.47 10.44
CA LEU A 38 8.10 -15.63 10.02
C LEU A 38 8.72 -15.43 8.64
N VAL A 39 8.09 -14.63 7.76
CA VAL A 39 8.64 -14.30 6.43
C VAL A 39 9.85 -13.38 6.58
N HIS A 40 9.83 -12.40 7.48
CA HIS A 40 10.99 -11.57 7.80
C HIS A 40 12.15 -12.42 8.33
N ALA A 41 11.89 -13.30 9.30
CA ALA A 41 12.91 -14.19 9.85
C ALA A 41 13.53 -15.09 8.77
N ALA A 42 12.70 -15.72 7.93
CA ALA A 42 13.19 -16.58 6.87
C ALA A 42 14.00 -15.82 5.81
N ALA A 43 13.64 -14.58 5.52
CA ALA A 43 14.34 -13.72 4.56
C ALA A 43 15.72 -13.30 5.07
N SER A 44 15.79 -12.79 6.30
CA SER A 44 17.04 -12.34 6.94
C SER A 44 18.07 -13.48 7.04
N TYR A 45 17.63 -14.67 7.44
CA TYR A 45 18.51 -15.84 7.60
C TYR A 45 18.68 -16.70 6.34
N ASN A 46 18.25 -16.22 5.16
CA ASN A 46 18.39 -16.90 3.87
C ASN A 46 17.78 -18.32 3.83
N HIS A 47 16.64 -18.53 4.50
CA HIS A 47 15.94 -19.81 4.54
C HIS A 47 14.94 -19.92 3.37
N LEU A 48 15.45 -20.10 2.15
CA LEU A 48 14.69 -20.00 0.89
C LEU A 48 13.52 -21.00 0.81
N ASP A 49 13.73 -22.23 1.27
CA ASP A 49 12.67 -23.27 1.25
C ASP A 49 11.55 -22.93 2.25
N LEU A 50 11.91 -22.33 3.39
CA LEU A 50 10.93 -21.85 4.37
C LEU A 50 10.15 -20.67 3.82
N LEU A 51 10.80 -19.70 3.13
CA LEU A 51 10.13 -18.60 2.43
C LEU A 51 9.07 -19.11 1.45
N ARG A 52 9.46 -20.08 0.60
CA ARG A 52 8.54 -20.70 -0.36
C ARG A 52 7.37 -21.40 0.33
N ALA A 53 7.64 -22.14 1.41
CA ALA A 53 6.60 -22.83 2.16
C ALA A 53 5.62 -21.84 2.80
N LEU A 54 6.10 -20.78 3.47
CA LEU A 54 5.25 -19.80 4.11
C LEU A 54 4.29 -19.14 3.12
N VAL A 55 4.78 -18.70 1.95
CA VAL A 55 3.96 -18.01 0.97
C VAL A 55 3.09 -18.97 0.16
N ARG A 56 3.63 -20.10 -0.32
CA ARG A 56 2.90 -21.00 -1.23
C ARG A 56 2.04 -22.04 -0.54
N GLU A 57 2.50 -22.62 0.61
CA GLU A 57 1.76 -23.65 1.35
C GLU A 57 0.77 -23.03 2.33
N PHE A 58 1.21 -21.99 3.07
CA PHE A 58 0.39 -21.35 4.11
C PHE A 58 -0.29 -20.06 3.64
N ASN A 59 -0.07 -19.64 2.38
CA ASN A 59 -0.67 -18.45 1.77
C ASN A 59 -0.41 -17.16 2.59
N VAL A 60 0.78 -17.03 3.17
CA VAL A 60 1.20 -15.84 3.89
C VAL A 60 1.46 -14.72 2.88
N ASN A 61 1.00 -13.52 3.18
CA ASN A 61 1.32 -12.36 2.36
C ASN A 61 2.83 -12.09 2.42
N VAL A 62 3.50 -12.07 1.25
CA VAL A 62 4.94 -11.80 1.14
C VAL A 62 5.29 -10.37 1.57
N ASP A 63 4.35 -9.43 1.40
CA ASP A 63 4.48 -8.02 1.76
C ASP A 63 3.86 -7.70 3.13
N LEU A 64 3.91 -8.64 4.10
CA LEU A 64 3.62 -8.33 5.50
C LEU A 64 4.58 -7.25 5.98
N LYS A 65 4.05 -6.29 6.73
CA LYS A 65 4.78 -5.13 7.22
C LYS A 65 5.00 -5.25 8.72
N ASP A 66 6.17 -4.85 9.17
CA ASP A 66 6.47 -4.64 10.58
C ASP A 66 6.00 -3.27 11.10
N GLU A 67 6.43 -2.87 12.31
CA GLU A 67 6.07 -1.58 12.92
C GLU A 67 6.67 -0.36 12.19
N ASP A 68 7.72 -0.56 11.38
CA ASP A 68 8.37 0.46 10.55
C ASP A 68 7.84 0.48 9.12
N ASP A 69 6.68 -0.18 8.86
CA ASP A 69 6.13 -0.37 7.52
C ASP A 69 7.11 -1.10 6.57
N GLU A 70 8.09 -1.83 7.09
CA GLU A 70 9.06 -2.56 6.31
C GLU A 70 8.57 -3.98 6.01
N THR A 71 8.87 -4.48 4.82
CA THR A 71 8.57 -5.85 4.40
C THR A 71 9.82 -6.72 4.52
N ALA A 72 9.66 -8.04 4.37
CA ALA A 72 10.77 -8.97 4.38
C ALA A 72 11.91 -8.62 3.40
N LEU A 73 11.62 -7.84 2.36
CA LEU A 73 12.62 -7.38 1.40
C LEU A 73 13.62 -6.36 1.99
N PHE A 74 13.26 -5.69 3.08
CA PHE A 74 14.13 -4.73 3.76
C PHE A 74 15.20 -5.40 4.64
N VAL A 75 14.96 -6.65 5.05
CA VAL A 75 15.85 -7.38 5.95
C VAL A 75 16.66 -8.50 5.27
N VAL A 76 16.66 -8.55 3.92
CA VAL A 76 17.43 -9.56 3.19
C VAL A 76 18.93 -9.24 3.21
N GLU A 77 19.74 -10.26 3.50
CA GLU A 77 21.20 -10.17 3.55
C GLU A 77 21.85 -10.77 2.31
N THR A 78 21.10 -11.51 1.50
CA THR A 78 21.63 -12.23 0.32
C THR A 78 20.84 -11.94 -0.94
N GLU A 79 21.53 -11.93 -2.08
CA GLU A 79 20.91 -11.79 -3.39
C GLU A 79 19.92 -12.93 -3.67
N ASP A 80 20.23 -14.15 -3.23
CA ASP A 80 19.36 -15.32 -3.43
C ASP A 80 18.00 -15.15 -2.74
N ALA A 81 17.98 -14.60 -1.49
CA ALA A 81 16.74 -14.33 -0.79
C ALA A 81 15.94 -13.23 -1.48
N ALA A 82 16.60 -12.17 -1.94
CA ALA A 82 15.96 -11.10 -2.70
C ALA A 82 15.36 -11.63 -4.02
N GLN A 83 16.08 -12.48 -4.75
CA GLN A 83 15.57 -13.11 -5.98
C GLN A 83 14.33 -13.96 -5.71
N VAL A 84 14.36 -14.81 -4.69
CA VAL A 84 13.20 -15.64 -4.34
C VAL A 84 12.00 -14.77 -3.99
N LEU A 85 12.19 -13.74 -3.15
CA LEU A 85 11.11 -12.83 -2.76
C LEU A 85 10.50 -12.13 -3.97
N VAL A 86 11.33 -11.58 -4.87
CA VAL A 86 10.86 -10.77 -6.00
C VAL A 86 10.38 -11.64 -7.15
N GLU A 87 11.21 -12.57 -7.64
CA GLU A 87 10.93 -13.31 -8.88
C GLU A 87 9.98 -14.49 -8.68
N GLU A 88 10.06 -15.18 -7.52
CA GLU A 88 9.25 -16.37 -7.28
C GLU A 88 7.98 -16.08 -6.45
N LEU A 89 8.05 -15.12 -5.52
CA LEU A 89 7.00 -14.85 -4.56
C LEU A 89 6.27 -13.53 -4.82
N GLY A 90 6.80 -12.67 -5.69
CA GLY A 90 6.14 -11.46 -6.16
C GLY A 90 6.16 -10.30 -5.16
N ALA A 91 7.20 -10.19 -4.32
CA ALA A 91 7.37 -9.07 -3.39
C ALA A 91 7.45 -7.72 -4.12
N ASN A 92 6.83 -6.71 -3.53
CA ASN A 92 6.78 -5.36 -4.09
C ASN A 92 8.08 -4.59 -3.81
N VAL A 93 8.93 -4.45 -4.83
CA VAL A 93 10.22 -3.73 -4.74
C VAL A 93 10.06 -2.22 -4.56
N ASN A 94 8.91 -1.65 -4.96
CA ASN A 94 8.64 -0.21 -4.89
C ASN A 94 7.98 0.19 -3.56
N HIS A 95 7.77 -0.76 -2.64
CA HIS A 95 7.23 -0.46 -1.34
C HIS A 95 8.19 0.44 -0.55
N LYS A 96 7.62 1.40 0.20
CA LYS A 96 8.38 2.32 1.04
C LYS A 96 8.03 2.10 2.51
N GLY A 97 9.06 1.96 3.33
CA GLY A 97 8.91 1.92 4.78
C GLY A 97 8.54 3.28 5.37
N SER A 98 8.44 3.37 6.69
CA SER A 98 8.08 4.58 7.44
C SER A 98 9.01 5.77 7.18
N GLU A 99 10.27 5.52 6.84
CA GLU A 99 11.25 6.54 6.46
C GLU A 99 11.08 7.07 5.01
N GLY A 100 10.14 6.50 4.24
CA GLY A 100 9.90 6.86 2.84
C GLY A 100 10.92 6.29 1.86
N LEU A 101 11.79 5.38 2.30
CA LEU A 101 12.80 4.70 1.50
C LEU A 101 12.28 3.34 1.00
N THR A 102 12.70 2.92 -0.19
CA THR A 102 12.53 1.54 -0.65
C THR A 102 13.57 0.62 0.01
N ALA A 103 13.35 -0.70 -0.05
CA ALA A 103 14.32 -1.67 0.47
C ALA A 103 15.72 -1.46 -0.15
N ARG A 104 15.79 -1.20 -1.45
CA ARG A 104 17.06 -0.87 -2.12
C ARG A 104 17.72 0.37 -1.53
N GLU A 105 16.96 1.47 -1.40
CA GLU A 105 17.49 2.75 -0.92
C GLU A 105 18.01 2.63 0.51
N LYS A 106 17.31 1.87 1.37
CA LYS A 106 17.74 1.61 2.75
C LYS A 106 19.02 0.77 2.79
N ILE A 107 19.04 -0.39 2.12
CA ILE A 107 20.20 -1.29 2.08
C ILE A 107 21.43 -0.60 1.47
N GLU A 108 21.24 0.25 0.45
CA GLU A 108 22.31 1.05 -0.13
C GLU A 108 22.87 2.09 0.84
N ALA A 109 22.00 2.74 1.62
CA ALA A 109 22.39 3.72 2.63
C ALA A 109 23.16 3.08 3.81
N GLU A 110 22.78 1.89 4.24
CA GLU A 110 23.47 1.09 5.26
C GLU A 110 24.82 0.55 4.77
N GLY A 111 24.90 0.18 3.49
CA GLY A 111 26.14 -0.26 2.84
C GLY A 111 26.58 -1.69 3.16
N ASP A 112 25.79 -2.45 3.93
CA ASP A 112 26.17 -3.79 4.42
C ASP A 112 26.04 -4.87 3.34
N PHE A 113 25.03 -4.78 2.45
CA PHE A 113 24.73 -5.79 1.45
C PHE A 113 24.70 -5.23 0.01
N PRO A 114 25.84 -4.78 -0.55
CA PRO A 114 25.89 -4.12 -1.86
C PRO A 114 25.42 -4.99 -3.03
N ALA A 115 25.54 -6.32 -2.91
CA ALA A 115 25.02 -7.24 -3.93
C ALA A 115 23.50 -7.21 -4.01
N VAL A 116 22.82 -7.16 -2.86
CA VAL A 116 21.35 -7.05 -2.76
C VAL A 116 20.90 -5.71 -3.35
N ALA A 117 21.50 -4.59 -2.95
CA ALA A 117 21.18 -3.26 -3.48
C ALA A 117 21.34 -3.21 -5.00
N THR A 118 22.45 -3.79 -5.54
CA THR A 118 22.69 -3.86 -6.99
C THR A 118 21.64 -4.68 -7.72
N TYR A 119 21.22 -5.82 -7.14
CA TYR A 119 20.17 -6.65 -7.71
C TYR A 119 18.84 -5.90 -7.76
N LEU A 120 18.42 -5.32 -6.62
CA LEU A 120 17.16 -4.57 -6.53
C LEU A 120 17.12 -3.37 -7.49
N ALA A 121 18.24 -2.65 -7.66
CA ALA A 121 18.36 -1.56 -8.64
C ALA A 121 18.10 -2.04 -10.07
N LYS A 122 18.60 -3.24 -10.43
CA LYS A 122 18.34 -3.83 -11.76
C LYS A 122 16.87 -4.20 -11.94
N VAL A 123 16.22 -4.69 -10.89
CA VAL A 123 14.79 -5.05 -10.93
C VAL A 123 13.93 -3.79 -11.08
N GLU A 124 14.19 -2.75 -10.28
CA GLU A 124 13.49 -1.46 -10.37
C GLU A 124 13.64 -0.83 -11.77
N ALA A 125 14.84 -0.85 -12.34
CA ALA A 125 15.10 -0.35 -13.70
C ALA A 125 14.30 -1.12 -14.76
N LYS A 126 14.25 -2.45 -14.66
CA LYS A 126 13.44 -3.29 -15.57
C LYS A 126 11.94 -2.97 -15.47
N GLN A 127 11.43 -2.77 -14.26
CA GLN A 127 10.02 -2.43 -14.05
C GLN A 127 9.68 -1.03 -14.59
N ALA A 128 10.63 -0.09 -14.56
CA ALA A 128 10.46 1.24 -15.11
C ALA A 128 10.43 1.25 -16.65
N GLU A 129 11.12 0.29 -17.30
CA GLU A 129 11.16 0.14 -18.76
C GLU A 129 9.94 -0.61 -19.34
N ASP A 130 9.19 -1.36 -18.49
CA ASP A 130 8.03 -2.14 -18.92
C ASP A 130 6.73 -1.55 -18.34
N PRO A 131 6.02 -0.66 -19.09
CA PRO A 131 4.82 0.00 -18.62
C PRO A 131 3.64 -0.96 -18.32
N ALA A 132 3.76 -2.24 -18.71
CA ALA A 132 2.75 -3.24 -18.45
C ALA A 132 2.77 -3.76 -17.00
N VAL A 133 3.89 -3.64 -16.28
CA VAL A 133 4.05 -4.15 -14.91
C VAL A 133 3.54 -3.15 -13.87
N THR A 134 3.57 -1.85 -14.17
CA THR A 134 3.02 -0.80 -13.30
C THR A 134 1.50 -0.86 -13.17
N ALA A 135 0.80 -1.52 -14.10
CA ALA A 135 -0.66 -1.71 -14.04
C ALA A 135 -1.09 -2.89 -13.17
N ALA A 136 -0.19 -3.84 -12.85
CA ALA A 136 -0.52 -5.03 -12.07
C ALA A 136 -0.37 -4.86 -10.56
N ALA A 137 0.36 -3.83 -10.10
CA ALA A 137 0.55 -3.52 -8.68
C ALA A 137 -0.66 -2.81 -8.04
N ILE A 138 -1.64 -2.39 -8.85
CA ILE A 138 -2.94 -1.91 -8.37
C ILE A 138 -3.93 -3.03 -8.61
N MET A 139 -3.95 -4.05 -7.76
CA MET A 139 -5.12 -4.92 -7.67
C MET A 139 -6.25 -4.11 -7.02
N PRO A 140 -7.26 -3.64 -7.77
CA PRO A 140 -8.47 -3.16 -7.15
C PRO A 140 -9.14 -4.36 -6.49
N GLU A 141 -9.46 -4.23 -5.21
CA GLU A 141 -10.47 -5.00 -4.54
C GLU A 141 -11.57 -5.38 -5.55
N VAL A 142 -11.89 -6.66 -5.66
CA VAL A 142 -12.84 -7.21 -6.64
C VAL A 142 -14.15 -6.43 -6.56
N ILE A 143 -14.28 -5.40 -7.39
CA ILE A 143 -15.55 -4.72 -7.59
C ILE A 143 -16.41 -5.67 -8.43
N PRO A 144 -17.58 -6.09 -7.95
CA PRO A 144 -18.48 -6.93 -8.74
C PRO A 144 -18.81 -6.23 -10.07
N PRO A 145 -18.96 -6.99 -11.17
CA PRO A 145 -19.23 -6.39 -12.48
C PRO A 145 -20.50 -5.53 -12.42
N PRO A 146 -20.47 -4.35 -13.06
CA PRO A 146 -21.63 -3.47 -13.09
C PRO A 146 -22.83 -4.17 -13.77
N PRO A 147 -24.05 -3.88 -13.34
CA PRO A 147 -25.25 -4.47 -13.93
C PRO A 147 -25.34 -4.17 -15.43
N GLU A 148 -25.83 -5.14 -16.20
CA GLU A 148 -25.95 -5.04 -17.66
C GLU A 148 -26.74 -3.79 -18.07
N GLY A 149 -26.10 -2.91 -18.84
CA GLY A 149 -26.69 -1.67 -19.35
C GLY A 149 -25.92 -0.40 -19.06
N MET A 150 -24.90 -0.41 -18.19
CA MET A 150 -24.06 0.75 -17.93
C MET A 150 -22.85 0.76 -18.86
N LYS A 151 -22.80 1.73 -19.78
CA LYS A 151 -21.61 2.00 -20.59
C LYS A 151 -20.64 2.84 -19.78
N VAL A 152 -19.57 2.21 -19.25
CA VAL A 152 -18.46 2.94 -18.64
C VAL A 152 -17.50 3.35 -19.77
N THR A 153 -17.44 4.62 -20.05
CA THR A 153 -16.44 5.18 -20.97
C THR A 153 -15.24 5.60 -20.14
N VAL A 154 -14.16 4.84 -20.22
CA VAL A 154 -12.88 5.24 -19.63
C VAL A 154 -12.24 6.22 -20.62
N GLY A 155 -12.42 7.52 -20.38
CA GLY A 155 -11.66 8.56 -21.07
C GLY A 155 -10.36 8.80 -20.30
N THR A 156 -9.23 8.78 -20.98
CA THR A 156 -7.98 9.35 -20.45
C THR A 156 -8.21 10.85 -20.30
N MET A 157 -8.20 11.35 -19.07
CA MET A 157 -8.21 12.80 -18.82
C MET A 157 -6.92 13.39 -19.36
N ASP A 158 -7.03 14.25 -20.34
CA ASP A 158 -5.95 15.15 -20.74
C ASP A 158 -5.81 16.20 -19.62
N GLU A 159 -4.64 16.26 -19.01
CA GLU A 159 -4.31 17.05 -17.80
C GLU A 159 -4.48 18.59 -18.01
N ASN A 160 -4.92 19.02 -19.18
CA ASN A 160 -5.04 20.44 -19.57
C ASN A 160 -6.47 20.91 -19.92
N GLN A 161 -7.53 20.11 -19.78
CA GLN A 161 -8.84 20.54 -20.30
C GLN A 161 -10.03 20.51 -19.34
N ASP A 162 -9.94 20.01 -18.10
CA ASP A 162 -11.10 20.01 -17.19
C ASP A 162 -10.75 20.48 -15.77
N ILE A 163 -10.19 21.69 -15.67
CA ILE A 163 -10.38 22.49 -14.47
C ILE A 163 -11.70 23.23 -14.68
N PRO A 164 -12.76 22.99 -13.88
CA PRO A 164 -13.96 23.81 -13.94
C PRO A 164 -13.56 25.27 -13.72
N GLU A 165 -13.78 26.11 -14.70
CA GLU A 165 -13.37 27.53 -14.72
C GLU A 165 -14.21 28.41 -13.76
N GLU A 166 -15.15 27.82 -13.02
CA GLU A 166 -15.95 28.49 -12.00
C GLU A 166 -15.88 27.77 -10.64
N VAL A 167 -14.73 27.89 -9.99
CA VAL A 167 -14.71 27.78 -8.52
C VAL A 167 -15.42 29.03 -8.02
N ASP A 168 -16.55 28.83 -7.31
CA ASP A 168 -17.32 29.89 -6.69
C ASP A 168 -16.40 30.94 -6.05
N PRO A 169 -16.40 32.20 -6.54
CA PRO A 169 -15.49 33.24 -6.07
C PRO A 169 -15.69 33.53 -4.57
N GLU A 170 -16.85 33.23 -4.03
CA GLU A 170 -17.16 33.38 -2.61
C GLU A 170 -16.51 32.29 -1.77
N PHE A 171 -16.46 31.05 -2.28
CA PHE A 171 -15.75 29.93 -1.66
C PHE A 171 -14.24 30.19 -1.60
N ARG A 172 -13.66 30.66 -2.71
CA ARG A 172 -12.23 31.03 -2.78
C ARG A 172 -11.89 32.12 -1.78
N ARG A 173 -12.71 33.17 -1.67
CA ARG A 173 -12.51 34.27 -0.72
C ARG A 173 -12.56 33.80 0.73
N ARG A 174 -13.48 32.91 1.08
CA ARG A 174 -13.61 32.36 2.43
C ARG A 174 -12.42 31.48 2.84
N ILE A 175 -11.88 30.69 1.91
CA ILE A 175 -10.65 29.92 2.16
C ILE A 175 -9.46 30.87 2.37
N GLU A 176 -9.35 31.92 1.59
CA GLU A 176 -8.26 32.91 1.69
C GLU A 176 -8.33 33.70 3.02
N GLU A 177 -9.51 34.08 3.46
CA GLU A 177 -9.74 34.69 4.78
C GLU A 177 -9.37 33.75 5.94
N LEU A 178 -9.69 32.46 5.83
CA LEU A 178 -9.32 31.43 6.81
C LEU A 178 -7.81 31.22 6.85
N ALA A 179 -7.15 31.20 5.71
CA ALA A 179 -5.69 31.04 5.60
C ALA A 179 -4.92 32.23 6.21
N GLN A 180 -5.49 33.45 6.13
CA GLN A 180 -4.86 34.66 6.67
C GLN A 180 -5.01 34.82 8.19
N ARG A 181 -5.90 34.07 8.86
CA ARG A 181 -6.18 34.20 10.29
C ARG A 181 -5.09 33.64 11.22
N GLY A 182 -4.08 32.94 10.74
CA GLY A 182 -3.00 32.39 11.57
C GLY A 182 -3.41 31.27 12.55
N ASP A 183 -4.71 30.96 12.67
CA ASP A 183 -5.28 29.89 13.48
C ASP A 183 -5.67 28.64 12.69
N PHE A 184 -5.27 28.60 11.45
CA PHE A 184 -5.54 27.51 10.49
C PHE A 184 -5.15 26.11 11.03
N ASN A 185 -4.09 26.03 11.84
CA ASN A 185 -3.60 24.79 12.44
C ASN A 185 -4.25 24.46 13.80
N THR A 186 -5.21 25.24 14.26
CA THR A 186 -5.94 24.95 15.48
C THR A 186 -7.13 24.02 15.23
N PRO A 187 -7.60 23.26 16.25
CA PRO A 187 -8.79 22.41 16.10
C PRO A 187 -10.04 23.19 15.66
N GLN A 188 -10.12 24.47 16.00
CA GLN A 188 -11.21 25.36 15.57
C GLN A 188 -11.11 25.76 14.11
N GLY A 189 -9.93 26.13 13.62
CA GLY A 189 -9.70 26.45 12.18
C GLY A 189 -9.95 25.26 11.26
N GLN A 190 -9.55 24.06 11.72
CA GLN A 190 -9.82 22.81 10.98
C GLN A 190 -11.31 22.43 10.96
N ALA A 191 -12.06 22.69 12.03
CA ALA A 191 -13.49 22.46 12.05
C ALA A 191 -14.24 23.42 11.11
N GLU A 192 -13.81 24.67 11.04
CA GLU A 192 -14.38 25.70 10.16
C GLU A 192 -14.09 25.39 8.69
N LEU A 193 -12.88 24.88 8.37
CA LEU A 193 -12.54 24.41 7.04
C LEU A 193 -13.39 23.23 6.58
N ARG A 194 -13.59 22.23 7.47
CA ARG A 194 -14.46 21.08 7.17
C ARG A 194 -15.88 21.52 6.86
N ARG A 195 -16.41 22.46 7.64
CA ARG A 195 -17.75 22.98 7.43
C ARG A 195 -17.90 23.75 6.11
N LEU A 196 -16.85 24.48 5.72
CA LEU A 196 -16.79 25.18 4.44
C LEU A 196 -16.77 24.22 3.25
N VAL A 197 -16.04 23.12 3.36
CA VAL A 197 -15.99 22.07 2.33
C VAL A 197 -17.31 21.30 2.27
N GLU A 198 -17.92 20.97 3.41
CA GLU A 198 -19.26 20.34 3.47
C GLU A 198 -20.33 21.22 2.82
N ASP A 199 -20.35 22.54 3.11
CA ASP A 199 -21.29 23.46 2.50
C ASP A 199 -21.08 23.59 0.99
N ALA A 200 -19.84 23.56 0.50
CA ALA A 200 -19.54 23.61 -0.93
C ALA A 200 -19.98 22.33 -1.67
N VAL A 201 -19.80 21.17 -1.04
CA VAL A 201 -20.21 19.87 -1.61
C VAL A 201 -21.72 19.73 -1.60
N LEU A 202 -22.40 20.17 -0.54
CA LEU A 202 -23.86 20.15 -0.44
C LEU A 202 -24.53 21.23 -1.32
N GLY A 203 -23.88 22.40 -1.51
CA GLY A 203 -24.37 23.48 -2.36
C GLY A 203 -24.37 23.16 -3.86
N GLN A 204 -23.51 22.25 -4.33
CA GLN A 204 -23.53 21.76 -5.71
C GLN A 204 -24.63 20.71 -5.99
N GLY A 205 -25.31 20.22 -4.95
CA GLY A 205 -26.35 19.20 -5.06
C GLY A 205 -27.79 19.70 -5.12
N ILE A 206 -28.06 21.02 -4.94
CA ILE A 206 -29.42 21.56 -4.87
C ILE A 206 -29.59 22.72 -5.88
N GLY A 207 -29.54 22.41 -7.13
CA GLY A 207 -29.76 23.33 -8.24
C GLY A 207 -30.55 22.72 -9.37
N GLU A 208 -31.70 22.08 -9.11
CA GLU A 208 -32.76 21.88 -10.11
C GLU A 208 -34.12 21.84 -9.43
N ASP A 209 -34.68 23.02 -9.14
CA ASP A 209 -36.11 23.22 -9.00
C ASP A 209 -36.78 22.97 -10.37
N ARG A 210 -37.26 21.74 -10.57
CA ARG A 210 -38.22 21.44 -11.62
C ARG A 210 -39.56 22.08 -11.29
N ASN A 211 -39.75 23.27 -11.83
CA ASN A 211 -41.04 23.92 -11.91
C ASN A 211 -41.96 23.15 -12.88
N VAL A 212 -42.68 22.16 -12.35
CA VAL A 212 -43.76 21.48 -13.07
C VAL A 212 -45.00 22.34 -12.95
N ARG A 213 -45.16 23.22 -13.92
CA ARG A 213 -46.40 24.00 -14.14
C ARG A 213 -47.39 23.06 -14.80
N SER A 214 -48.32 22.53 -14.00
CA SER A 214 -49.54 21.88 -14.49
C SER A 214 -50.38 22.91 -15.21
N LYS A 215 -50.61 22.71 -16.52
CA LYS A 215 -51.71 23.31 -17.25
C LYS A 215 -52.90 22.36 -17.24
N GLN A 216 -53.93 22.72 -16.48
CA GLN A 216 -55.27 22.27 -16.72
C GLN A 216 -55.84 23.09 -17.90
N ASP A 217 -56.30 22.42 -18.91
CA ASP A 217 -57.59 22.60 -19.63
C ASP A 217 -57.81 21.33 -20.45
#